data_effffb516d5df34873cf925f3830e904
#
_entry.id   effffb516d5df34873cf925f3830e904
#
_cell.length_a   1.000
_cell.length_b   1.000
_cell.length_c   1.000
_cell.angle_alpha   90.00
_cell.angle_beta   90.00
_cell.angle_gamma   90.00
#
_symmetry.space_group_name_H-M   'P 1'
#
loop_
_entity.id
_entity.type
_entity.pdbx_description
1 polymer ?
#
loop_
_entity_poly.entity_id
_entity_poly.type
_entity_poly.pdbx_seq_one_letter_code
_entity_poly.pdbx_strand_id
1 'polypeptide(L)'
;IYNAINDNGNNDMATIDHTGTEDKLIDVLQFIARERNISFEMLLEALEAALLTAYKRHFGSESNAIVLVDRQSGAYRVFHRRNVVEEVEDAKLEISVKRAGSPYQVGDFYDEEVTPKDFGRIAAQTAKQVIVQRIREAERDTVYNKYVRKLNDLVTGTVQRYEQRNMYVTLEGRDEAVMYLDEQVPGEAYRINDFIRAYVLDVKKSPKGPQVILSRAAEGLVQRLLELEVPEIADGTVEIMAIARDPGGRSKVAVKSNRPEVDPIGACLGPKSSRIANVTDNLRGEKVDIIRYDPTPATFIMNALAPAKVIGVELFDDDGVALVIVPDYQLSLAIGRDGQNVRLAARLTGWRLDIASESESAQVRERYLVERAERVASGSAPDAVEAGAAPADGEEIDAELIRKLEEFRRERLGDGEA
;
A
#
# COMPACT_ATOMS: atom_id res chain seq x y z
N ILE A 1 30.99 3.38 -25.86
CA ILE A 1 30.12 2.99 -24.74
C ILE A 1 28.92 3.93 -24.64
N TYR A 2 29.08 5.25 -24.91
CA TYR A 2 27.97 6.24 -24.79
C TYR A 2 26.79 5.97 -25.75
N ASN A 3 27.07 5.43 -26.96
CA ASN A 3 26.00 5.11 -27.95
C ASN A 3 25.37 3.73 -27.77
N ALA A 4 25.95 2.84 -26.96
CA ALA A 4 25.47 1.47 -26.77
C ALA A 4 24.42 1.33 -25.62
N ILE A 5 24.17 2.40 -24.85
CA ILE A 5 23.23 2.39 -23.72
C ILE A 5 21.84 2.92 -24.15
N ASN A 6 21.74 3.64 -25.27
CA ASN A 6 20.52 4.33 -25.69
C ASN A 6 19.70 3.64 -26.79
N ASP A 7 20.19 2.57 -27.42
CA ASP A 7 19.41 1.86 -28.45
C ASP A 7 19.33 0.36 -28.17
N ASN A 8 18.09 -0.12 -28.12
CA ASN A 8 17.62 -1.50 -28.25
C ASN A 8 18.72 -2.55 -28.54
N GLY A 9 18.96 -3.38 -27.53
CA GLY A 9 19.51 -4.74 -27.55
C GLY A 9 19.97 -5.40 -28.84
N ASN A 10 20.79 -4.79 -29.69
CA ASN A 10 21.47 -5.48 -30.77
C ASN A 10 22.88 -4.95 -30.98
N ASN A 11 23.79 -5.89 -30.75
CA ASN A 11 25.13 -6.10 -31.27
C ASN A 11 25.73 -5.02 -32.19
N ASP A 12 26.64 -4.23 -31.65
CA ASP A 12 27.88 -3.86 -32.33
C ASP A 12 28.89 -3.37 -31.28
N MET A 13 29.66 -4.31 -30.71
CA MET A 13 30.82 -4.00 -29.89
C MET A 13 32.08 -4.09 -30.77
N ALA A 14 32.55 -2.93 -31.22
CA ALA A 14 33.87 -2.79 -31.75
C ALA A 14 34.89 -3.30 -30.74
N THR A 15 35.85 -4.05 -31.25
CA THR A 15 37.02 -4.63 -30.61
C THR A 15 37.73 -3.62 -29.70
N ILE A 16 37.72 -3.88 -28.39
CA ILE A 16 38.48 -3.06 -27.43
C ILE A 16 39.90 -3.58 -27.39
N ASP A 17 40.85 -2.77 -27.80
CA ASP A 17 42.29 -3.04 -27.77
C ASP A 17 42.81 -3.11 -26.32
N HIS A 18 43.64 -4.06 -26.01
CA HIS A 18 43.99 -4.52 -24.66
C HIS A 18 44.93 -3.63 -23.84
N THR A 19 45.32 -2.42 -24.30
CA THR A 19 46.31 -1.56 -23.64
C THR A 19 45.78 -0.19 -23.14
N GLY A 20 44.48 0.05 -23.22
CA GLY A 20 43.89 1.32 -22.80
C GLY A 20 42.57 1.16 -22.03
N THR A 21 42.30 -0.05 -21.49
CA THR A 21 40.97 -0.40 -20.96
C THR A 21 40.81 -0.06 -19.47
N GLU A 22 41.90 -0.02 -18.71
CA GLU A 22 41.90 0.14 -17.26
C GLU A 22 41.65 1.59 -16.87
N ASP A 23 42.30 2.58 -17.46
CA ASP A 23 42.06 4.01 -17.22
C ASP A 23 40.63 4.43 -17.60
N LYS A 24 40.05 3.78 -18.60
CA LYS A 24 38.64 4.04 -19.01
C LYS A 24 37.60 3.47 -18.05
N LEU A 25 37.93 2.43 -17.27
CA LEU A 25 37.01 1.81 -16.34
C LEU A 25 36.67 2.74 -15.16
N ILE A 26 37.68 3.35 -14.55
CA ILE A 26 37.52 4.28 -13.44
C ILE A 26 36.73 5.52 -13.87
N ASP A 27 37.07 6.10 -15.03
CA ASP A 27 36.35 7.26 -15.57
C ASP A 27 34.86 6.95 -15.80
N VAL A 28 34.58 5.77 -16.34
CA VAL A 28 33.18 5.31 -16.53
C VAL A 28 32.47 5.09 -15.20
N LEU A 29 33.11 4.48 -14.21
CA LEU A 29 32.52 4.28 -12.87
C LEU A 29 32.27 5.60 -12.17
N GLN A 30 33.21 6.57 -12.23
CA GLN A 30 33.06 7.90 -11.67
C GLN A 30 31.93 8.69 -12.37
N PHE A 31 31.87 8.61 -13.71
CA PHE A 31 30.78 9.23 -14.47
C PHE A 31 29.42 8.68 -14.04
N ILE A 32 29.28 7.34 -13.97
CA ILE A 32 28.04 6.69 -13.53
C ILE A 32 27.69 7.04 -12.09
N ALA A 33 28.69 7.06 -11.20
CA ALA A 33 28.51 7.47 -9.81
C ALA A 33 27.87 8.87 -9.70
N ARG A 34 28.38 9.83 -10.48
CA ARG A 34 27.87 11.21 -10.51
C ARG A 34 26.48 11.31 -11.17
N GLU A 35 26.30 10.75 -12.35
CA GLU A 35 25.06 10.83 -13.13
C GLU A 35 23.87 10.14 -12.44
N ARG A 36 24.13 9.06 -11.71
CA ARG A 36 23.11 8.23 -11.08
C ARG A 36 23.04 8.39 -9.56
N ASN A 37 23.85 9.30 -9.01
CA ASN A 37 23.93 9.58 -7.56
C ASN A 37 24.20 8.30 -6.74
N ILE A 38 25.13 7.46 -7.21
CA ILE A 38 25.58 6.23 -6.55
C ILE A 38 26.95 6.48 -5.94
N SER A 39 27.21 5.95 -4.74
CA SER A 39 28.55 6.01 -4.15
C SER A 39 29.57 5.28 -5.02
N PHE A 40 30.68 5.94 -5.36
CA PHE A 40 31.78 5.35 -6.12
C PHE A 40 32.39 4.14 -5.39
N GLU A 41 32.55 4.24 -4.05
CA GLU A 41 33.05 3.13 -3.25
C GLU A 41 32.11 1.91 -3.30
N MET A 42 30.79 2.10 -3.24
CA MET A 42 29.84 0.99 -3.39
C MET A 42 29.93 0.30 -4.75
N LEU A 43 30.24 1.06 -5.82
CA LEU A 43 30.45 0.47 -7.14
C LEU A 43 31.72 -0.36 -7.19
N LEU A 44 32.81 0.11 -6.56
CA LEU A 44 34.09 -0.61 -6.48
C LEU A 44 33.96 -1.88 -5.64
N GLU A 45 33.38 -1.80 -4.45
CA GLU A 45 33.14 -2.96 -3.58
C GLU A 45 32.30 -4.04 -4.30
N ALA A 46 31.26 -3.63 -5.02
CA ALA A 46 30.45 -4.55 -5.79
C ALA A 46 31.24 -5.19 -6.93
N LEU A 47 32.13 -4.42 -7.57
CA LEU A 47 33.01 -4.92 -8.61
C LEU A 47 34.02 -5.92 -8.04
N GLU A 48 34.69 -5.60 -6.93
CA GLU A 48 35.63 -6.49 -6.24
C GLU A 48 34.98 -7.82 -5.84
N ALA A 49 33.76 -7.77 -5.24
CA ALA A 49 32.99 -8.96 -4.88
C ALA A 49 32.62 -9.83 -6.08
N ALA A 50 32.23 -9.22 -7.18
CA ALA A 50 31.88 -9.94 -8.40
C ALA A 50 33.09 -10.54 -9.09
N LEU A 51 34.23 -9.81 -9.13
CA LEU A 51 35.50 -10.31 -9.64
C LEU A 51 35.98 -11.49 -8.81
N LEU A 52 35.88 -11.43 -7.50
CA LEU A 52 36.15 -12.54 -6.59
C LEU A 52 35.31 -13.78 -6.90
N THR A 53 34.01 -13.57 -7.11
CA THR A 53 33.09 -14.64 -7.47
C THR A 53 33.46 -15.27 -8.83
N ALA A 54 33.79 -14.42 -9.81
CA ALA A 54 34.24 -14.89 -11.12
C ALA A 54 35.56 -15.63 -11.03
N TYR A 55 36.50 -15.15 -10.23
CA TYR A 55 37.78 -15.82 -9.98
C TYR A 55 37.57 -17.22 -9.38
N LYS A 56 36.79 -17.33 -8.30
CA LYS A 56 36.48 -18.62 -7.65
C LYS A 56 35.81 -19.61 -8.62
N ARG A 57 34.96 -19.14 -9.52
CA ARG A 57 34.26 -19.99 -10.50
C ARG A 57 35.20 -20.56 -11.54
N HIS A 58 36.20 -19.78 -11.97
CA HIS A 58 37.11 -20.20 -13.06
C HIS A 58 38.39 -20.87 -12.59
N PHE A 59 38.88 -20.51 -11.40
CA PHE A 59 40.18 -20.97 -10.88
C PHE A 59 40.08 -21.81 -9.61
N GLY A 60 38.86 -22.04 -9.11
CA GLY A 60 38.55 -22.91 -7.96
C GLY A 60 38.18 -22.13 -6.69
N SER A 61 37.30 -22.72 -5.89
CA SER A 61 36.74 -22.10 -4.68
C SER A 61 37.53 -22.34 -3.40
N GLU A 62 38.58 -23.16 -3.46
CA GLU A 62 39.31 -23.64 -2.27
C GLU A 62 40.36 -22.65 -1.73
N SER A 63 40.56 -21.53 -2.38
CA SER A 63 41.55 -20.52 -1.96
C SER A 63 40.85 -19.36 -1.24
N ASN A 64 41.46 -18.89 -0.15
CA ASN A 64 41.10 -17.66 0.52
C ASN A 64 41.55 -16.43 -0.33
N ALA A 65 40.94 -16.28 -1.51
CA ALA A 65 41.30 -15.23 -2.45
C ALA A 65 40.57 -13.92 -2.12
N ILE A 66 41.25 -12.81 -2.33
CA ILE A 66 40.71 -11.46 -2.33
C ILE A 66 41.04 -10.78 -3.64
N VAL A 67 40.14 -9.93 -4.12
CA VAL A 67 40.38 -9.12 -5.31
C VAL A 67 40.34 -7.65 -4.91
N LEU A 68 41.35 -6.90 -5.25
CA LEU A 68 41.43 -5.47 -5.02
C LEU A 68 41.47 -4.74 -6.35
N VAL A 69 40.69 -3.66 -6.45
CA VAL A 69 40.72 -2.75 -7.60
C VAL A 69 41.39 -1.45 -7.17
N ASP A 70 42.45 -1.08 -7.87
CA ASP A 70 43.12 0.19 -7.61
C ASP A 70 42.21 1.36 -7.98
N ARG A 71 42.04 2.26 -7.04
CA ARG A 71 41.05 3.36 -7.13
C ARG A 71 41.45 4.47 -8.10
N GLN A 72 42.68 4.51 -8.52
CA GLN A 72 43.20 5.53 -9.44
C GLN A 72 43.33 4.97 -10.86
N SER A 73 43.98 3.82 -11.00
CA SER A 73 44.25 3.20 -12.30
C SER A 73 43.16 2.25 -12.79
N GLY A 74 42.31 1.73 -11.87
CA GLY A 74 41.32 0.69 -12.21
C GLY A 74 41.95 -0.70 -12.41
N ALA A 75 43.27 -0.84 -12.18
CA ALA A 75 43.94 -2.12 -12.24
C ALA A 75 43.43 -3.04 -11.13
N TYR A 76 43.10 -4.25 -11.48
CA TYR A 76 42.67 -5.26 -10.52
C TYR A 76 43.80 -6.22 -10.21
N ARG A 77 43.92 -6.64 -8.96
CA ARG A 77 44.90 -7.65 -8.52
C ARG A 77 44.19 -8.69 -7.68
N VAL A 78 44.59 -9.93 -7.85
CA VAL A 78 44.09 -11.07 -7.07
C VAL A 78 45.18 -11.55 -6.13
N PHE A 79 44.81 -11.66 -4.86
CA PHE A 79 45.70 -12.13 -3.82
C PHE A 79 45.13 -13.39 -3.17
N HIS A 80 46.03 -14.35 -2.87
CA HIS A 80 45.72 -15.44 -1.93
C HIS A 80 46.10 -14.98 -0.53
N ARG A 81 45.16 -14.84 0.34
CA ARG A 81 45.38 -14.50 1.74
C ARG A 81 45.56 -15.76 2.57
N ARG A 82 46.69 -15.83 3.23
CA ARG A 82 47.07 -16.92 4.12
C ARG A 82 47.32 -16.40 5.53
N ASN A 83 46.92 -17.18 6.54
CA ASN A 83 47.23 -16.87 7.91
C ASN A 83 48.67 -17.22 8.23
N VAL A 84 49.41 -16.34 8.89
CA VAL A 84 50.76 -16.61 9.32
C VAL A 84 50.73 -17.40 10.64
N VAL A 85 51.24 -18.63 10.62
CA VAL A 85 51.24 -19.58 11.73
C VAL A 85 52.67 -20.08 12.06
N GLU A 86 52.88 -20.65 13.24
CA GLU A 86 54.15 -21.30 13.56
C GLU A 86 54.31 -22.61 12.81
N GLU A 87 53.27 -23.48 12.86
CA GLU A 87 53.19 -24.76 12.13
C GLU A 87 52.01 -24.76 11.19
N VAL A 88 52.26 -25.15 9.93
CA VAL A 88 51.25 -25.12 8.86
C VAL A 88 50.47 -26.43 8.88
N GLU A 89 49.18 -26.37 9.12
CA GLU A 89 48.25 -27.49 9.02
C GLU A 89 47.63 -27.58 7.62
N ASP A 90 47.23 -26.46 7.04
CA ASP A 90 46.72 -26.38 5.66
C ASP A 90 47.53 -25.39 4.82
N ALA A 91 48.35 -25.93 3.93
CA ALA A 91 49.23 -25.15 3.03
C ALA A 91 48.48 -24.20 2.07
N LYS A 92 47.14 -24.34 1.92
CA LYS A 92 46.31 -23.44 1.11
C LYS A 92 45.87 -22.21 1.90
N LEU A 93 45.66 -22.33 3.18
CA LEU A 93 45.11 -21.30 4.07
C LEU A 93 46.20 -20.68 4.96
N GLU A 94 47.33 -21.34 5.15
CA GLU A 94 48.36 -20.99 6.12
C GLU A 94 49.75 -20.90 5.51
N ILE A 95 50.60 -20.09 6.12
CA ILE A 95 52.00 -19.95 5.78
C ILE A 95 52.81 -19.84 7.08
N SER A 96 53.97 -20.51 7.14
CA SER A 96 54.84 -20.39 8.33
C SER A 96 55.50 -19.01 8.38
N VAL A 97 55.70 -18.48 9.59
CA VAL A 97 56.42 -17.21 9.85
C VAL A 97 57.79 -17.19 9.12
N LYS A 98 58.50 -18.33 9.13
CA LYS A 98 59.80 -18.47 8.46
C LYS A 98 59.71 -18.21 6.95
N ARG A 99 58.61 -18.62 6.32
CA ARG A 99 58.41 -18.48 4.86
C ARG A 99 57.80 -17.13 4.50
N ALA A 100 56.95 -16.56 5.38
CA ALA A 100 56.38 -15.22 5.22
C ALA A 100 57.47 -14.13 5.34
N GLY A 101 58.49 -14.36 6.17
CA GLY A 101 59.60 -13.42 6.36
C GLY A 101 59.23 -12.19 7.21
N SER A 102 60.23 -11.32 7.49
CA SER A 102 59.96 -10.05 8.17
C SER A 102 59.22 -9.08 7.24
N PRO A 103 58.20 -8.36 7.71
CA PRO A 103 57.87 -8.06 9.10
C PRO A 103 56.73 -8.91 9.75
N TYR A 104 56.30 -10.00 9.11
CA TYR A 104 55.13 -10.77 9.55
C TYR A 104 55.33 -11.52 10.84
N GLN A 105 54.29 -11.53 11.68
CA GLN A 105 54.21 -12.26 12.95
C GLN A 105 53.07 -13.29 12.91
N VAL A 106 53.07 -14.24 13.85
CA VAL A 106 51.96 -15.20 13.99
C VAL A 106 50.66 -14.48 14.26
N GLY A 107 49.64 -14.80 13.43
CA GLY A 107 48.34 -14.16 13.46
C GLY A 107 48.16 -13.05 12.41
N ASP A 108 49.22 -12.65 11.71
CA ASP A 108 49.13 -11.72 10.60
C ASP A 108 48.58 -12.41 9.32
N PHE A 109 48.16 -11.59 8.37
CA PHE A 109 47.75 -12.06 7.05
C PHE A 109 48.89 -11.82 6.04
N TYR A 110 49.25 -12.85 5.29
CA TYR A 110 50.16 -12.78 4.17
C TYR A 110 49.38 -12.85 2.86
N ASP A 111 49.47 -11.78 2.07
CA ASP A 111 48.79 -11.67 0.78
C ASP A 111 49.79 -11.94 -0.36
N GLU A 112 49.65 -13.09 -1.03
CA GLU A 112 50.46 -13.48 -2.19
C GLU A 112 49.72 -13.12 -3.48
N GLU A 113 50.33 -12.29 -4.35
CA GLU A 113 49.72 -11.93 -5.62
C GLU A 113 49.74 -13.10 -6.59
N VAL A 114 48.55 -13.47 -7.07
CA VAL A 114 48.32 -14.63 -7.96
C VAL A 114 47.50 -14.28 -9.19
N THR A 115 47.52 -13.01 -9.62
CA THR A 115 46.70 -12.52 -10.74
C THR A 115 46.96 -13.33 -12.01
N PRO A 116 45.94 -14.11 -12.52
CA PRO A 116 46.16 -14.91 -13.75
C PRO A 116 46.17 -14.02 -14.99
N LYS A 117 47.05 -14.34 -15.95
CA LYS A 117 47.17 -13.56 -17.21
C LYS A 117 45.88 -13.52 -18.04
N ASP A 118 45.07 -14.59 -17.98
CA ASP A 118 43.83 -14.72 -18.75
C ASP A 118 42.61 -14.13 -18.03
N PHE A 119 42.78 -13.63 -16.80
CA PHE A 119 41.70 -13.10 -16.02
C PHE A 119 41.13 -11.78 -16.57
N GLY A 120 41.88 -11.05 -17.40
CA GLY A 120 41.48 -9.75 -17.96
C GLY A 120 40.17 -9.77 -18.74
N ARG A 121 39.94 -10.80 -19.54
CA ARG A 121 38.69 -10.94 -20.32
C ARG A 121 37.48 -11.20 -19.38
N ILE A 122 37.71 -12.06 -18.38
CA ILE A 122 36.67 -12.39 -17.37
C ILE A 122 36.34 -11.14 -16.54
N ALA A 123 37.37 -10.41 -16.11
CA ALA A 123 37.25 -9.19 -15.34
C ALA A 123 36.46 -8.11 -16.11
N ALA A 124 36.78 -7.86 -17.37
CA ALA A 124 36.08 -6.89 -18.21
C ALA A 124 34.59 -7.25 -18.41
N GLN A 125 34.30 -8.53 -18.66
CA GLN A 125 32.91 -9.00 -18.81
C GLN A 125 32.13 -8.90 -17.50
N THR A 126 32.72 -9.28 -16.38
CA THR A 126 32.17 -9.20 -15.05
C THR A 126 31.87 -7.74 -14.65
N ALA A 127 32.85 -6.84 -14.89
CA ALA A 127 32.72 -5.41 -14.64
C ALA A 127 31.49 -4.84 -15.39
N LYS A 128 31.37 -5.15 -16.69
CA LYS A 128 30.21 -4.72 -17.48
C LYS A 128 28.88 -5.19 -16.87
N GLN A 129 28.81 -6.45 -16.48
CA GLN A 129 27.56 -7.00 -15.87
C GLN A 129 27.23 -6.31 -14.55
N VAL A 130 28.21 -6.11 -13.66
CA VAL A 130 28.04 -5.43 -12.36
C VAL A 130 27.57 -4.00 -12.56
N ILE A 131 28.22 -3.27 -13.45
CA ILE A 131 27.86 -1.87 -13.75
C ILE A 131 26.40 -1.78 -14.22
N VAL A 132 26.00 -2.59 -15.20
CA VAL A 132 24.63 -2.62 -15.72
C VAL A 132 23.63 -2.98 -14.61
N GLN A 133 23.98 -3.94 -13.76
CA GLN A 133 23.12 -4.34 -12.65
C GLN A 133 22.96 -3.21 -11.61
N ARG A 134 24.07 -2.53 -11.23
CA ARG A 134 24.02 -1.43 -10.26
C ARG A 134 23.28 -0.21 -10.79
N ILE A 135 23.41 0.10 -12.08
CA ILE A 135 22.60 1.15 -12.72
C ILE A 135 21.11 0.82 -12.59
N ARG A 136 20.72 -0.41 -12.93
CA ARG A 136 19.32 -0.85 -12.82
C ARG A 136 18.81 -0.81 -11.37
N GLU A 137 19.63 -1.19 -10.40
CA GLU A 137 19.27 -1.13 -8.97
C GLU A 137 19.07 0.32 -8.53
N ALA A 138 19.96 1.24 -8.89
CA ALA A 138 19.83 2.67 -8.57
C ALA A 138 18.62 3.32 -9.25
N GLU A 139 18.35 3.00 -10.51
CA GLU A 139 17.12 3.43 -11.19
C GLU A 139 15.87 2.95 -10.46
N ARG A 140 15.86 1.69 -10.04
CA ARG A 140 14.77 1.10 -9.25
C ARG A 140 14.57 1.79 -7.91
N ASP A 141 15.65 2.05 -7.18
CA ASP A 141 15.58 2.77 -5.90
C ASP A 141 15.09 4.21 -6.08
N THR A 142 15.48 4.87 -7.16
CA THR A 142 15.00 6.22 -7.51
C THR A 142 13.49 6.21 -7.75
N VAL A 143 12.99 5.26 -8.55
CA VAL A 143 11.56 5.09 -8.81
C VAL A 143 10.81 4.74 -7.51
N TYR A 144 11.33 3.80 -6.71
CA TYR A 144 10.75 3.45 -5.42
C TYR A 144 10.62 4.67 -4.51
N ASN A 145 11.71 5.41 -4.30
CA ASN A 145 11.71 6.59 -3.44
C ASN A 145 10.78 7.72 -3.93
N LYS A 146 10.63 7.85 -5.25
CA LYS A 146 9.70 8.80 -5.87
C LYS A 146 8.24 8.47 -5.50
N TYR A 147 7.85 7.19 -5.62
CA TYR A 147 6.45 6.80 -5.40
C TYR A 147 6.11 6.47 -3.96
N VAL A 148 7.06 6.10 -3.10
CA VAL A 148 6.82 6.02 -1.65
C VAL A 148 6.41 7.38 -1.07
N ARG A 149 6.95 8.48 -1.58
CA ARG A 149 6.53 9.84 -1.18
C ARG A 149 5.13 10.21 -1.69
N LYS A 150 4.64 9.51 -2.70
CA LYS A 150 3.28 9.65 -3.25
C LYS A 150 2.33 8.55 -2.75
N LEU A 151 2.75 7.76 -1.74
CA LEU A 151 1.87 6.78 -1.12
C LEU A 151 0.65 7.50 -0.53
N ASN A 152 -0.52 6.92 -0.70
CA ASN A 152 -1.79 7.51 -0.30
C ASN A 152 -2.12 8.85 -0.99
N ASP A 153 -1.58 9.09 -2.19
CA ASP A 153 -1.83 10.29 -2.96
C ASP A 153 -2.29 9.96 -4.40
N LEU A 154 -2.72 10.98 -5.14
CA LEU A 154 -3.17 10.84 -6.52
C LEU A 154 -2.00 10.87 -7.50
N VAL A 155 -2.07 9.99 -8.48
CA VAL A 155 -1.19 10.02 -9.65
C VAL A 155 -2.02 9.97 -10.93
N THR A 156 -1.46 10.55 -11.99
CA THR A 156 -2.06 10.49 -13.32
C THR A 156 -1.16 9.66 -14.22
N GLY A 157 -1.74 8.85 -15.07
CA GLY A 157 -1.02 8.02 -16.01
C GLY A 157 -1.84 7.73 -17.26
N THR A 158 -1.27 6.91 -18.13
CA THR A 158 -1.90 6.46 -19.36
C THR A 158 -1.98 4.94 -19.37
N VAL A 159 -3.13 4.38 -19.67
CA VAL A 159 -3.32 2.94 -19.77
C VAL A 159 -2.50 2.38 -20.93
N GLN A 160 -1.57 1.48 -20.64
CA GLN A 160 -0.65 0.92 -21.62
C GLN A 160 -1.14 -0.41 -22.20
N ARG A 161 -1.51 -1.34 -21.31
CA ARG A 161 -1.92 -2.69 -21.68
C ARG A 161 -2.72 -3.37 -20.57
N TYR A 162 -3.32 -4.49 -20.92
CA TYR A 162 -3.96 -5.41 -20.00
C TYR A 162 -3.26 -6.77 -20.07
N GLU A 163 -2.89 -7.34 -18.92
CA GLU A 163 -2.35 -8.69 -18.81
C GLU A 163 -3.06 -9.42 -17.66
N GLN A 164 -3.60 -10.60 -17.94
CA GLN A 164 -4.32 -11.42 -16.93
C GLN A 164 -5.36 -10.62 -16.13
N ARG A 165 -6.11 -9.74 -16.80
CA ARG A 165 -7.12 -8.80 -16.28
C ARG A 165 -6.55 -7.65 -15.41
N ASN A 166 -5.24 -7.61 -15.17
CA ASN A 166 -4.59 -6.48 -14.52
C ASN A 166 -4.32 -5.38 -15.55
N MET A 167 -4.52 -4.14 -15.12
CA MET A 167 -4.27 -2.96 -15.94
C MET A 167 -2.88 -2.42 -15.65
N TYR A 168 -2.08 -2.22 -16.68
CA TYR A 168 -0.76 -1.60 -16.58
C TYR A 168 -0.85 -0.15 -17.06
N VAL A 169 -0.35 0.76 -16.23
CA VAL A 169 -0.44 2.21 -16.43
C VAL A 169 0.97 2.79 -16.48
N THR A 170 1.24 3.59 -17.50
CA THR A 170 2.48 4.37 -17.58
C THR A 170 2.27 5.68 -16.85
N LEU A 171 3.08 5.91 -15.82
CA LEU A 171 3.11 7.14 -15.03
C LEU A 171 4.10 8.16 -15.61
N GLU A 172 4.24 9.32 -14.97
CA GLU A 172 5.23 10.33 -15.32
C GLU A 172 6.65 9.75 -15.36
N GLY A 173 7.41 10.05 -16.42
CA GLY A 173 8.79 9.58 -16.59
C GLY A 173 8.91 8.16 -17.16
N ARG A 174 7.83 7.59 -17.68
CA ARG A 174 7.72 6.23 -18.23
C ARG A 174 7.79 5.12 -17.18
N ASP A 175 7.56 5.44 -15.92
CA ASP A 175 7.48 4.45 -14.85
C ASP A 175 6.21 3.62 -15.01
N GLU A 176 6.31 2.31 -14.83
CA GLU A 176 5.17 1.41 -14.94
C GLU A 176 4.52 1.16 -13.57
N ALA A 177 3.20 1.24 -13.52
CA ALA A 177 2.38 0.88 -12.38
C ALA A 177 1.35 -0.18 -12.76
N VAL A 178 0.87 -0.93 -11.78
CA VAL A 178 -0.15 -1.97 -11.96
C VAL A 178 -1.39 -1.67 -11.13
N MET A 179 -2.55 -1.91 -11.71
CA MET A 179 -3.83 -1.93 -11.04
C MET A 179 -4.42 -3.33 -11.18
N TYR A 180 -4.47 -4.05 -10.05
CA TYR A 180 -5.03 -5.39 -10.01
C TYR A 180 -6.54 -5.36 -10.25
N LEU A 181 -7.12 -6.51 -10.59
CA LEU A 181 -8.54 -6.62 -10.88
C LEU A 181 -9.42 -6.12 -9.73
N ASP A 182 -9.07 -6.45 -8.50
CA ASP A 182 -9.82 -6.07 -7.29
C ASP A 182 -9.72 -4.56 -6.98
N GLU A 183 -8.74 -3.89 -7.57
CA GLU A 183 -8.54 -2.45 -7.45
C GLU A 183 -9.16 -1.65 -8.60
N GLN A 184 -9.74 -2.34 -9.57
CA GLN A 184 -10.50 -1.74 -10.67
C GLN A 184 -11.97 -1.60 -10.27
N VAL A 185 -12.61 -0.55 -10.76
CA VAL A 185 -14.03 -0.31 -10.47
C VAL A 185 -14.89 -1.05 -11.50
N PRO A 186 -15.83 -1.90 -11.06
CA PRO A 186 -16.77 -2.54 -11.98
C PRO A 186 -17.56 -1.51 -12.78
N GLY A 187 -17.55 -1.64 -14.11
CA GLY A 187 -18.27 -0.72 -15.01
C GLY A 187 -17.41 0.44 -15.54
N GLU A 188 -16.25 0.74 -14.96
CA GLU A 188 -15.28 1.65 -15.57
C GLU A 188 -14.54 0.94 -16.72
N ALA A 189 -14.81 1.37 -17.97
CA ALA A 189 -14.10 0.86 -19.13
C ALA A 189 -13.00 1.84 -19.56
N TYR A 190 -11.76 1.39 -19.52
CA TYR A 190 -10.60 2.13 -20.04
C TYR A 190 -10.07 1.47 -21.28
N ARG A 191 -9.74 2.26 -22.28
CA ARG A 191 -9.05 1.82 -23.50
C ARG A 191 -7.56 2.05 -23.36
N ILE A 192 -6.79 1.34 -24.15
CA ILE A 192 -5.35 1.61 -24.29
C ILE A 192 -5.17 3.07 -24.76
N ASN A 193 -4.24 3.79 -24.15
CA ASN A 193 -3.96 5.21 -24.28
C ASN A 193 -4.95 6.17 -23.59
N ASP A 194 -5.95 5.68 -22.85
CA ASP A 194 -6.79 6.55 -22.04
C ASP A 194 -5.99 7.11 -20.85
N PHE A 195 -6.26 8.38 -20.51
CA PHE A 195 -5.77 8.97 -19.28
C PHE A 195 -6.55 8.44 -18.08
N ILE A 196 -5.83 8.11 -17.02
CA ILE A 196 -6.38 7.64 -15.78
C ILE A 196 -5.77 8.40 -14.60
N ARG A 197 -6.62 8.82 -13.66
CA ARG A 197 -6.23 9.29 -12.34
C ARG A 197 -6.50 8.18 -11.33
N ALA A 198 -5.51 7.82 -10.54
CA ALA A 198 -5.61 6.72 -9.61
C ALA A 198 -4.91 7.06 -8.29
N TYR A 199 -5.26 6.34 -7.25
CA TYR A 199 -4.68 6.42 -5.93
C TYR A 199 -3.50 5.45 -5.82
N VAL A 200 -2.38 5.88 -5.25
CA VAL A 200 -1.24 5.00 -4.98
C VAL A 200 -1.54 4.22 -3.71
N LEU A 201 -1.92 2.97 -3.88
CA LEU A 201 -2.31 2.09 -2.78
C LEU A 201 -1.09 1.55 -2.03
N ASP A 202 -0.06 1.14 -2.77
CA ASP A 202 1.14 0.54 -2.20
C ASP A 202 2.33 0.65 -3.17
N VAL A 203 3.55 0.61 -2.62
CA VAL A 203 4.79 0.59 -3.41
C VAL A 203 5.70 -0.51 -2.87
N LYS A 204 5.84 -1.60 -3.61
CA LYS A 204 6.62 -2.77 -3.21
C LYS A 204 7.97 -2.83 -3.91
N LYS A 205 9.02 -3.23 -3.18
CA LYS A 205 10.29 -3.61 -3.78
C LYS A 205 10.20 -5.05 -4.27
N SER A 206 10.50 -5.29 -5.54
CA SER A 206 10.60 -6.64 -6.08
C SER A 206 11.93 -6.84 -6.82
N PRO A 207 12.40 -8.08 -6.98
CA PRO A 207 13.62 -8.37 -7.73
C PRO A 207 13.58 -7.89 -9.19
N LYS A 208 12.37 -7.76 -9.76
CA LYS A 208 12.15 -7.26 -11.13
C LYS A 208 12.07 -5.74 -11.21
N GLY A 209 11.98 -5.04 -10.09
CA GLY A 209 11.85 -3.58 -9.97
C GLY A 209 10.78 -3.17 -8.97
N PRO A 210 10.67 -1.87 -8.63
CA PRO A 210 9.61 -1.35 -7.80
C PRO A 210 8.27 -1.58 -8.49
N GLN A 211 7.29 -2.04 -7.72
CA GLN A 211 5.94 -2.26 -8.19
C GLN A 211 5.04 -1.22 -7.52
N VAL A 212 4.61 -0.24 -8.30
CA VAL A 212 3.63 0.77 -7.86
C VAL A 212 2.25 0.18 -8.08
N ILE A 213 1.50 0.01 -7.00
CA ILE A 213 0.15 -0.54 -7.03
C ILE A 213 -0.83 0.61 -6.97
N LEU A 214 -1.70 0.67 -7.97
CA LEU A 214 -2.73 1.69 -8.09
C LEU A 214 -4.10 1.13 -7.73
N SER A 215 -4.97 1.99 -7.22
CA SER A 215 -6.36 1.66 -6.96
C SER A 215 -7.29 2.76 -7.47
N ARG A 216 -8.42 2.32 -8.03
CA ARG A 216 -9.60 3.14 -8.27
C ARG A 216 -10.74 2.78 -7.32
N ALA A 217 -10.65 1.64 -6.66
CA ALA A 217 -11.65 1.14 -5.70
C ALA A 217 -11.45 1.66 -4.28
N ALA A 218 -10.24 2.10 -3.89
CA ALA A 218 -9.93 2.56 -2.55
C ALA A 218 -10.72 3.81 -2.14
N GLU A 219 -11.13 3.88 -0.87
CA GLU A 219 -11.81 5.05 -0.28
C GLU A 219 -10.92 6.30 -0.30
N GLY A 220 -9.61 6.12 -0.15
CA GLY A 220 -8.61 7.19 -0.24
C GLY A 220 -8.64 7.96 -1.58
N LEU A 221 -9.11 7.34 -2.67
CA LEU A 221 -9.31 8.06 -3.93
C LEU A 221 -10.34 9.17 -3.78
N VAL A 222 -11.49 8.88 -3.13
CA VAL A 222 -12.56 9.86 -2.89
C VAL A 222 -12.06 10.96 -1.96
N GLN A 223 -11.36 10.60 -0.89
CA GLN A 223 -10.76 11.54 0.04
C GLN A 223 -9.84 12.54 -0.68
N ARG A 224 -8.88 12.04 -1.45
CA ARG A 224 -7.91 12.90 -2.17
C ARG A 224 -8.55 13.74 -3.26
N LEU A 225 -9.59 13.25 -3.92
CA LEU A 225 -10.35 14.05 -4.87
C LEU A 225 -11.08 15.20 -4.20
N LEU A 226 -11.66 14.96 -3.00
CA LEU A 226 -12.29 16.03 -2.22
C LEU A 226 -11.26 17.04 -1.72
N GLU A 227 -10.10 16.61 -1.22
CA GLU A 227 -9.00 17.51 -0.82
C GLU A 227 -8.51 18.39 -1.99
N LEU A 228 -8.52 17.85 -3.21
CA LEU A 228 -8.12 18.60 -4.42
C LEU A 228 -9.15 19.64 -4.83
N GLU A 229 -10.47 19.33 -4.72
CA GLU A 229 -11.54 20.18 -5.23
C GLU A 229 -12.11 21.15 -4.17
N VAL A 230 -11.89 20.87 -2.87
CA VAL A 230 -12.46 21.61 -1.74
C VAL A 230 -11.34 22.25 -0.91
N PRO A 231 -11.06 23.55 -1.10
CA PRO A 231 -10.00 24.23 -0.36
C PRO A 231 -10.17 24.16 1.17
N GLU A 232 -11.41 24.18 1.66
CA GLU A 232 -11.74 24.12 3.07
C GLU A 232 -11.39 22.75 3.69
N ILE A 233 -11.30 21.68 2.89
CA ILE A 233 -10.76 20.40 3.33
C ILE A 233 -9.23 20.43 3.30
N ALA A 234 -8.64 21.00 2.25
CA ALA A 234 -7.19 21.10 2.11
C ALA A 234 -6.53 21.94 3.22
N ASP A 235 -7.20 22.98 3.71
CA ASP A 235 -6.72 23.85 4.81
C ASP A 235 -7.12 23.36 6.21
N GLY A 236 -7.90 22.27 6.31
CA GLY A 236 -8.34 21.67 7.58
C GLY A 236 -9.52 22.42 8.24
N THR A 237 -10.14 23.40 7.58
CA THR A 237 -11.38 24.05 8.08
C THR A 237 -12.54 23.05 8.11
N VAL A 238 -12.63 22.20 7.09
CA VAL A 238 -13.56 21.07 7.04
C VAL A 238 -12.76 19.77 7.11
N GLU A 239 -13.20 18.86 7.96
CA GLU A 239 -12.56 17.57 8.20
C GLU A 239 -13.45 16.43 7.71
N ILE A 240 -12.86 15.47 7.01
CA ILE A 240 -13.51 14.21 6.63
C ILE A 240 -13.39 13.24 7.81
N MET A 241 -14.51 12.89 8.42
CA MET A 241 -14.58 12.02 9.59
C MET A 241 -14.64 10.53 9.22
N ALA A 242 -15.35 10.20 8.15
CA ALA A 242 -15.51 8.83 7.66
C ALA A 242 -15.91 8.81 6.20
N ILE A 243 -15.56 7.73 5.52
CA ILE A 243 -15.98 7.45 4.14
C ILE A 243 -16.51 6.02 4.10
N ALA A 244 -17.65 5.83 3.43
CA ALA A 244 -18.16 4.52 3.07
C ALA A 244 -18.41 4.50 1.56
N ARG A 245 -17.76 3.59 0.85
CA ARG A 245 -17.75 3.56 -0.61
C ARG A 245 -18.25 2.22 -1.15
N ASP A 246 -19.06 2.29 -2.18
CA ASP A 246 -19.44 1.20 -3.05
C ASP A 246 -18.91 1.57 -4.45
N PRO A 247 -17.69 1.07 -4.83
CA PRO A 247 -16.98 1.56 -6.00
C PRO A 247 -17.79 1.45 -7.29
N GLY A 248 -17.88 2.56 -8.04
CA GLY A 248 -18.68 2.67 -9.26
C GLY A 248 -20.19 2.87 -9.05
N GLY A 249 -20.67 2.76 -7.81
CA GLY A 249 -22.07 2.97 -7.45
C GLY A 249 -22.27 4.29 -6.72
N ARG A 250 -21.95 4.29 -5.44
CA ARG A 250 -22.19 5.44 -4.55
C ARG A 250 -21.18 5.48 -3.41
N SER A 251 -20.82 6.70 -3.01
CA SER A 251 -20.03 6.96 -1.80
C SER A 251 -20.81 7.86 -0.84
N LYS A 252 -20.63 7.65 0.47
CA LYS A 252 -21.06 8.56 1.52
C LYS A 252 -19.84 9.08 2.26
N VAL A 253 -19.75 10.39 2.44
CA VAL A 253 -18.61 11.07 3.09
C VAL A 253 -19.14 11.91 4.24
N ALA A 254 -18.75 11.57 5.46
CA ALA A 254 -19.10 12.32 6.66
C ALA A 254 -18.09 13.45 6.87
N VAL A 255 -18.59 14.68 6.96
CA VAL A 255 -17.78 15.88 7.11
C VAL A 255 -18.19 16.69 8.33
N LYS A 256 -17.21 17.33 8.97
CA LYS A 256 -17.40 18.22 10.12
C LYS A 256 -16.65 19.52 9.87
N SER A 257 -17.23 20.65 10.27
CA SER A 257 -16.50 21.92 10.28
C SER A 257 -15.85 22.17 11.63
N ASN A 258 -14.60 22.62 11.61
CA ASN A 258 -13.86 23.09 12.78
C ASN A 258 -14.16 24.57 13.08
N ARG A 259 -14.92 25.25 12.21
CA ARG A 259 -15.35 26.66 12.35
C ARG A 259 -16.86 26.75 12.30
N PRO A 260 -17.52 27.33 13.31
CA PRO A 260 -18.99 27.41 13.37
C PRO A 260 -19.65 28.15 12.22
N GLU A 261 -18.93 29.12 11.64
CA GLU A 261 -19.39 29.96 10.53
C GLU A 261 -19.35 29.29 9.17
N VAL A 262 -18.67 28.13 9.06
CA VAL A 262 -18.51 27.40 7.78
C VAL A 262 -19.44 26.19 7.76
N ASP A 263 -20.36 26.16 6.81
CA ASP A 263 -21.18 24.98 6.56
C ASP A 263 -20.38 23.92 5.80
N PRO A 264 -20.08 22.74 6.41
CA PRO A 264 -19.22 21.73 5.80
C PRO A 264 -19.83 21.11 4.54
N ILE A 265 -21.17 20.99 4.48
CA ILE A 265 -21.85 20.45 3.29
C ILE A 265 -21.77 21.47 2.14
N GLY A 266 -22.09 22.72 2.41
CA GLY A 266 -22.04 23.80 1.42
C GLY A 266 -20.63 23.98 0.84
N ALA A 267 -19.59 23.87 1.67
CA ALA A 267 -18.19 23.94 1.25
C ALA A 267 -17.84 22.81 0.26
N CYS A 268 -18.24 21.59 0.54
CA CYS A 268 -18.00 20.43 -0.31
C CYS A 268 -18.80 20.47 -1.61
N LEU A 269 -20.05 20.94 -1.58
CA LEU A 269 -20.87 21.09 -2.78
C LEU A 269 -20.31 22.17 -3.72
N GLY A 270 -19.91 23.31 -3.15
CA GLY A 270 -19.48 24.48 -3.89
C GLY A 270 -20.61 25.19 -4.63
N PRO A 271 -20.30 26.30 -5.34
CA PRO A 271 -21.29 27.07 -6.11
C PRO A 271 -22.00 26.19 -7.15
N LYS A 272 -23.34 26.12 -7.08
CA LYS A 272 -24.16 25.29 -7.99
C LYS A 272 -23.73 23.81 -8.02
N SER A 273 -23.18 23.30 -6.93
CA SER A 273 -22.66 21.92 -6.79
C SER A 273 -21.50 21.61 -7.74
N SER A 274 -20.72 22.61 -8.17
CA SER A 274 -19.65 22.41 -9.15
C SER A 274 -18.49 21.56 -8.61
N ARG A 275 -18.12 21.70 -7.33
CA ARG A 275 -17.01 20.95 -6.74
C ARG A 275 -17.33 19.45 -6.67
N ILE A 276 -18.50 19.10 -6.15
CA ILE A 276 -18.91 17.70 -6.08
C ILE A 276 -19.16 17.09 -7.46
N ALA A 277 -19.59 17.90 -8.45
CA ALA A 277 -19.70 17.43 -9.83
C ALA A 277 -18.33 17.06 -10.41
N ASN A 278 -17.29 17.88 -10.18
CA ASN A 278 -15.92 17.57 -10.61
C ASN A 278 -15.41 16.25 -9.96
N VAL A 279 -15.70 16.03 -8.69
CA VAL A 279 -15.37 14.76 -8.01
C VAL A 279 -16.09 13.59 -8.68
N THR A 280 -17.40 13.71 -8.91
CA THR A 280 -18.23 12.71 -9.58
C THR A 280 -17.72 12.39 -11.00
N ASP A 281 -17.31 13.40 -11.74
CA ASP A 281 -16.74 13.24 -13.10
C ASP A 281 -15.40 12.49 -13.05
N ASN A 282 -14.54 12.80 -12.08
CA ASN A 282 -13.30 12.06 -11.85
C ASN A 282 -13.56 10.59 -11.45
N LEU A 283 -14.67 10.32 -10.79
CA LEU A 283 -15.15 8.98 -10.42
C LEU A 283 -16.02 8.32 -11.51
N ARG A 284 -16.05 8.90 -12.71
CA ARG A 284 -16.82 8.40 -13.86
C ARG A 284 -18.30 8.14 -13.59
N GLY A 285 -18.92 9.01 -12.83
CA GLY A 285 -20.35 9.02 -12.55
C GLY A 285 -20.76 8.34 -11.23
N GLU A 286 -19.84 7.88 -10.42
CA GLU A 286 -20.11 7.42 -9.06
C GLU A 286 -20.66 8.60 -8.23
N LYS A 287 -21.82 8.41 -7.63
CA LYS A 287 -22.50 9.45 -6.83
C LYS A 287 -21.83 9.60 -5.47
N VAL A 288 -21.61 10.84 -5.05
CA VAL A 288 -21.01 11.15 -3.75
C VAL A 288 -21.99 11.97 -2.92
N ASP A 289 -22.46 11.38 -1.80
CA ASP A 289 -23.33 12.04 -0.84
C ASP A 289 -22.47 12.62 0.30
N ILE A 290 -22.57 13.92 0.52
CA ILE A 290 -21.90 14.60 1.63
C ILE A 290 -22.85 14.63 2.85
N ILE A 291 -22.39 14.07 3.96
CA ILE A 291 -23.16 13.87 5.18
C ILE A 291 -22.56 14.71 6.30
N ARG A 292 -23.41 15.43 7.04
CA ARG A 292 -22.94 16.13 8.24
C ARG A 292 -22.65 15.11 9.35
N TYR A 293 -21.40 15.09 9.80
CA TYR A 293 -21.02 14.34 10.98
C TYR A 293 -21.65 14.96 12.24
N ASP A 294 -22.11 14.12 13.16
CA ASP A 294 -22.59 14.52 14.48
C ASP A 294 -21.98 13.57 15.51
N PRO A 295 -21.48 14.07 16.67
CA PRO A 295 -20.95 13.22 17.72
C PRO A 295 -22.01 12.33 18.38
N THR A 296 -23.31 12.71 18.29
CA THR A 296 -24.42 11.92 18.80
C THR A 296 -24.77 10.83 17.80
N PRO A 297 -24.59 9.53 18.14
CA PRO A 297 -24.78 8.44 17.18
C PRO A 297 -26.13 8.45 16.50
N ALA A 298 -27.24 8.69 17.26
CA ALA A 298 -28.59 8.75 16.70
C ALA A 298 -28.72 9.83 15.62
N THR A 299 -28.20 11.03 15.86
CA THR A 299 -28.21 12.13 14.88
C THR A 299 -27.36 11.82 13.69
N PHE A 300 -26.17 11.21 13.90
CA PHE A 300 -25.29 10.82 12.81
C PHE A 300 -25.91 9.76 11.90
N ILE A 301 -26.59 8.75 12.49
CA ILE A 301 -27.33 7.72 11.76
C ILE A 301 -28.45 8.36 10.93
N MET A 302 -29.23 9.29 11.53
CA MET A 302 -30.28 10.04 10.82
C MET A 302 -29.71 10.76 9.59
N ASN A 303 -28.57 11.47 9.76
CA ASN A 303 -27.91 12.17 8.69
C ASN A 303 -27.38 11.21 7.61
N ALA A 304 -26.80 10.07 8.01
CA ALA A 304 -26.20 9.09 7.12
C ALA A 304 -27.22 8.42 6.19
N LEU A 305 -28.49 8.34 6.60
CA LEU A 305 -29.57 7.77 5.79
C LEU A 305 -30.16 8.74 4.76
N ALA A 306 -29.70 10.01 4.74
CA ALA A 306 -30.10 10.93 3.69
C ALA A 306 -29.96 10.28 2.31
N PRO A 307 -30.92 10.54 1.37
CA PRO A 307 -31.98 11.54 1.40
C PRO A 307 -33.28 11.10 2.10
N ALA A 308 -33.35 9.89 2.70
CA ALA A 308 -34.51 9.45 3.42
C ALA A 308 -34.73 10.28 4.71
N LYS A 309 -35.98 10.58 5.03
CA LYS A 309 -36.34 11.26 6.27
C LYS A 309 -36.55 10.21 7.37
N VAL A 310 -35.81 10.35 8.46
CA VAL A 310 -35.93 9.48 9.63
C VAL A 310 -36.81 10.16 10.69
N ILE A 311 -37.75 9.42 11.30
CA ILE A 311 -38.60 9.87 12.40
C ILE A 311 -37.85 9.76 13.72
N GLY A 312 -37.17 8.62 13.94
CA GLY A 312 -36.48 8.34 15.18
C GLY A 312 -35.44 7.24 15.03
N VAL A 313 -34.48 7.23 15.95
CA VAL A 313 -33.44 6.19 16.06
C VAL A 313 -33.40 5.74 17.52
N GLU A 314 -33.53 4.46 17.75
CA GLU A 314 -33.38 3.81 19.04
C GLU A 314 -32.08 3.02 19.03
N LEU A 315 -31.19 3.33 19.96
CA LEU A 315 -29.87 2.71 20.05
C LEU A 315 -29.88 1.56 21.05
N PHE A 316 -29.29 0.45 20.68
CA PHE A 316 -29.02 -0.71 21.51
C PHE A 316 -27.52 -0.86 21.62
N ASP A 317 -26.91 -0.06 22.51
CA ASP A 317 -25.45 0.13 22.60
C ASP A 317 -24.72 -1.18 22.84
N ASP A 318 -25.24 -2.08 23.67
CA ASP A 318 -24.62 -3.37 23.98
C ASP A 318 -24.45 -4.27 22.77
N ASP A 319 -25.33 -4.16 21.77
CA ASP A 319 -25.32 -4.97 20.56
C ASP A 319 -24.78 -4.23 19.35
N GLY A 320 -24.45 -2.93 19.46
CA GLY A 320 -24.05 -2.07 18.34
C GLY A 320 -25.13 -1.95 17.26
N VAL A 321 -26.43 -2.06 17.65
CA VAL A 321 -27.58 -2.05 16.75
C VAL A 321 -28.37 -0.78 16.94
N ALA A 322 -28.85 -0.20 15.85
CA ALA A 322 -29.76 0.92 15.85
C ALA A 322 -31.06 0.57 15.10
N LEU A 323 -32.17 0.64 15.73
CA LEU A 323 -33.50 0.56 15.11
C LEU A 323 -33.87 1.95 14.59
N VAL A 324 -33.99 2.07 13.28
CA VAL A 324 -34.30 3.33 12.60
C VAL A 324 -35.75 3.31 12.12
N ILE A 325 -36.53 4.28 12.58
CA ILE A 325 -37.95 4.40 12.23
C ILE A 325 -38.12 5.46 11.15
N VAL A 326 -38.72 5.07 10.04
CA VAL A 326 -38.98 5.96 8.89
C VAL A 326 -40.48 5.97 8.55
N PRO A 327 -41.01 7.04 7.94
CA PRO A 327 -42.36 7.01 7.39
C PRO A 327 -42.54 5.87 6.39
N ASP A 328 -43.69 5.24 6.30
CA ASP A 328 -43.94 4.08 5.43
C ASP A 328 -43.55 4.34 3.98
N TYR A 329 -43.85 5.54 3.43
CA TYR A 329 -43.49 5.94 2.08
C TYR A 329 -41.99 6.21 1.88
N GLN A 330 -41.18 6.26 2.94
CA GLN A 330 -39.74 6.47 2.91
C GLN A 330 -38.93 5.15 3.04
N LEU A 331 -39.57 4.04 3.41
CA LEU A 331 -38.90 2.77 3.69
C LEU A 331 -38.00 2.32 2.53
N SER A 332 -38.55 2.30 1.32
CA SER A 332 -37.77 1.91 0.14
C SER A 332 -36.59 2.86 -0.14
N LEU A 333 -36.74 4.15 0.16
CA LEU A 333 -35.70 5.15 0.01
C LEU A 333 -34.58 5.00 1.06
N ALA A 334 -34.99 4.69 2.31
CA ALA A 334 -34.07 4.45 3.42
C ALA A 334 -33.21 3.19 3.18
N ILE A 335 -33.81 2.11 2.69
CA ILE A 335 -33.13 0.89 2.30
C ILE A 335 -32.26 1.16 1.07
N GLY A 336 -32.80 1.85 0.08
CA GLY A 336 -32.17 2.09 -1.21
C GLY A 336 -32.20 0.86 -2.13
N ARG A 337 -31.73 1.05 -3.36
CA ARG A 337 -31.64 -0.04 -4.34
C ARG A 337 -30.68 -1.11 -3.83
N ASP A 338 -31.11 -2.37 -3.80
CA ASP A 338 -30.33 -3.52 -3.35
C ASP A 338 -29.71 -3.33 -1.94
N GLY A 339 -30.36 -2.54 -1.08
CA GLY A 339 -29.88 -2.21 0.26
C GLY A 339 -28.67 -1.27 0.28
N GLN A 340 -28.34 -0.62 -0.81
CA GLN A 340 -27.13 0.21 -0.92
C GLN A 340 -27.10 1.36 0.07
N ASN A 341 -28.23 2.07 0.28
CA ASN A 341 -28.26 3.23 1.17
C ASN A 341 -28.04 2.83 2.63
N VAL A 342 -28.77 1.82 3.12
CA VAL A 342 -28.60 1.33 4.50
C VAL A 342 -27.22 0.70 4.72
N ARG A 343 -26.69 -0.08 3.76
CA ARG A 343 -25.37 -0.69 3.86
C ARG A 343 -24.25 0.35 3.93
N LEU A 344 -24.32 1.41 3.12
CA LEU A 344 -23.37 2.51 3.18
C LEU A 344 -23.50 3.32 4.47
N ALA A 345 -24.72 3.58 4.94
CA ALA A 345 -24.96 4.26 6.21
C ALA A 345 -24.42 3.44 7.40
N ALA A 346 -24.64 2.12 7.41
CA ALA A 346 -24.10 1.23 8.43
C ALA A 346 -22.56 1.26 8.47
N ARG A 347 -21.90 1.13 7.31
CA ARG A 347 -20.43 1.24 7.24
C ARG A 347 -19.90 2.61 7.65
N LEU A 348 -20.60 3.68 7.28
CA LEU A 348 -20.20 5.05 7.60
C LEU A 348 -20.27 5.34 9.10
N THR A 349 -21.31 4.82 9.77
CA THR A 349 -21.58 5.09 11.19
C THR A 349 -20.97 4.07 12.13
N GLY A 350 -20.59 2.88 11.62
CA GLY A 350 -20.13 1.77 12.42
C GLY A 350 -21.23 1.01 13.18
N TRP A 351 -22.50 1.31 12.90
CA TRP A 351 -23.66 0.69 13.54
C TRP A 351 -24.33 -0.30 12.60
N ARG A 352 -24.83 -1.37 13.15
CA ARG A 352 -25.78 -2.24 12.44
C ARG A 352 -27.15 -1.55 12.44
N LEU A 353 -27.70 -1.29 11.24
CA LEU A 353 -28.94 -0.54 11.09
C LEU A 353 -30.09 -1.48 10.69
N ASP A 354 -31.11 -1.53 11.52
CA ASP A 354 -32.40 -2.18 11.24
C ASP A 354 -33.40 -1.09 10.93
N ILE A 355 -33.96 -1.10 9.70
CA ILE A 355 -34.93 -0.08 9.25
C ILE A 355 -36.34 -0.62 9.34
N ALA A 356 -37.19 0.09 10.04
CA ALA A 356 -38.63 -0.22 10.18
C ALA A 356 -39.48 0.95 9.71
N SER A 357 -40.63 0.63 9.12
CA SER A 357 -41.67 1.63 8.88
C SER A 357 -42.35 2.04 10.19
N GLU A 358 -42.94 3.23 10.22
CA GLU A 358 -43.67 3.71 11.40
C GLU A 358 -44.78 2.72 11.83
N SER A 359 -45.48 2.13 10.84
CA SER A 359 -46.56 1.16 11.11
C SER A 359 -46.04 -0.18 11.67
N GLU A 360 -44.81 -0.60 11.34
CA GLU A 360 -44.22 -1.88 11.75
C GLU A 360 -43.24 -1.74 12.93
N SER A 361 -42.89 -0.52 13.32
CA SER A 361 -41.84 -0.22 14.29
C SER A 361 -42.05 -0.90 15.65
N ALA A 362 -43.29 -0.94 16.14
CA ALA A 362 -43.61 -1.59 17.40
C ALA A 362 -43.34 -3.11 17.37
N GLN A 363 -43.70 -3.78 16.25
CA GLN A 363 -43.50 -5.22 16.09
C GLN A 363 -42.02 -5.58 15.93
N VAL A 364 -41.29 -4.76 15.17
CA VAL A 364 -39.85 -4.97 14.99
C VAL A 364 -39.09 -4.76 16.29
N ARG A 365 -39.45 -3.75 17.07
CA ARG A 365 -38.91 -3.49 18.41
C ARG A 365 -39.14 -4.65 19.37
N GLU A 366 -40.40 -5.13 19.44
CA GLU A 366 -40.80 -6.25 20.30
C GLU A 366 -40.00 -7.52 19.93
N ARG A 367 -39.91 -7.85 18.63
CA ARG A 367 -39.13 -8.98 18.14
C ARG A 367 -37.68 -8.87 18.56
N TYR A 368 -37.06 -7.69 18.38
CA TYR A 368 -35.67 -7.46 18.74
C TYR A 368 -35.42 -7.65 20.25
N LEU A 369 -36.30 -7.12 21.08
CA LEU A 369 -36.18 -7.26 22.54
C LEU A 369 -36.36 -8.73 23.00
N VAL A 370 -37.22 -9.49 22.36
CA VAL A 370 -37.35 -10.94 22.62
C VAL A 370 -36.06 -11.69 22.19
N GLU A 371 -35.58 -11.47 21.00
CA GLU A 371 -34.35 -12.09 20.50
C GLU A 371 -33.13 -11.76 21.38
N ARG A 372 -33.05 -10.51 21.86
CA ARG A 372 -32.02 -10.06 22.80
C ARG A 372 -32.14 -10.79 24.15
N ALA A 373 -33.31 -10.87 24.70
CA ALA A 373 -33.54 -11.58 25.96
C ALA A 373 -33.20 -13.08 25.86
N GLU A 374 -33.52 -13.73 24.75
CA GLU A 374 -33.14 -15.14 24.48
C GLU A 374 -31.64 -15.32 24.35
N ARG A 375 -30.92 -14.40 23.69
CA ARG A 375 -29.46 -14.43 23.61
C ARG A 375 -28.78 -14.27 24.98
N VAL A 376 -29.25 -13.31 25.77
CA VAL A 376 -28.74 -13.10 27.14
C VAL A 376 -29.00 -14.33 28.00
N ALA A 377 -30.19 -14.94 27.89
CA ALA A 377 -30.53 -16.14 28.65
C ALA A 377 -29.73 -17.38 28.22
N SER A 378 -29.30 -17.47 26.96
CA SER A 378 -28.50 -18.57 26.44
C SER A 378 -27.01 -18.37 26.66
N GLY A 379 -26.56 -17.23 27.18
CA GLY A 379 -25.13 -16.92 27.40
C GLY A 379 -24.31 -16.77 26.09
N SER A 380 -25.00 -16.58 24.96
CA SER A 380 -24.34 -16.35 23.67
C SER A 380 -23.90 -14.89 23.59
N ALA A 381 -22.58 -14.67 23.47
CA ALA A 381 -22.05 -13.34 23.20
C ALA A 381 -22.58 -12.81 21.85
N PRO A 382 -22.81 -11.48 21.68
CA PRO A 382 -23.14 -10.91 20.39
C PRO A 382 -22.01 -11.22 19.39
N ASP A 383 -22.37 -11.54 18.14
CA ASP A 383 -21.40 -11.63 17.05
C ASP A 383 -20.69 -10.28 16.96
N ALA A 384 -19.43 -10.25 17.35
CA ALA A 384 -18.59 -9.06 17.31
C ALA A 384 -18.51 -8.56 15.87
N VAL A 385 -19.15 -7.44 15.58
CA VAL A 385 -18.82 -6.66 14.40
C VAL A 385 -17.41 -6.12 14.62
N GLU A 386 -16.48 -6.45 13.75
CA GLU A 386 -15.16 -5.82 13.70
C GLU A 386 -15.30 -4.30 13.48
N ALA A 387 -15.49 -3.58 14.56
CA ALA A 387 -15.35 -2.13 14.62
C ALA A 387 -14.69 -1.80 15.96
N GLY A 388 -13.56 -1.12 15.89
CA GLY A 388 -12.71 -0.85 17.04
C GLY A 388 -13.41 -0.06 18.15
N ALA A 389 -12.92 -0.36 19.37
CA ALA A 389 -13.18 0.25 20.66
C ALA A 389 -14.39 -0.28 21.45
N ALA A 390 -14.06 -1.03 22.52
CA ALA A 390 -14.97 -1.44 23.57
C ALA A 390 -15.42 -0.25 24.44
N PRO A 391 -16.70 -0.20 24.87
CA PRO A 391 -17.07 0.57 26.03
C PRO A 391 -16.85 -0.24 27.32
N ALA A 392 -16.35 0.44 28.31
CA ALA A 392 -16.19 -0.06 29.69
C ALA A 392 -17.52 0.11 30.44
N ASP A 393 -17.71 -0.80 31.40
CA ASP A 393 -18.64 -0.76 32.52
C ASP A 393 -20.06 -1.29 32.31
N GLY A 394 -20.30 -2.42 33.04
CA GLY A 394 -21.58 -3.13 33.08
C GLY A 394 -22.64 -2.35 33.84
N GLU A 395 -23.76 -2.12 33.18
CA GLU A 395 -25.01 -1.75 33.83
C GLU A 395 -25.83 -3.00 34.07
N GLU A 396 -26.37 -3.10 35.31
CA GLU A 396 -27.25 -4.18 35.75
C GLU A 396 -28.53 -4.22 34.90
N ILE A 397 -28.80 -5.40 34.37
CA ILE A 397 -30.04 -5.66 33.60
C ILE A 397 -31.23 -5.35 34.49
N ASP A 398 -32.13 -4.48 34.03
CA ASP A 398 -33.34 -4.03 34.73
C ASP A 398 -34.23 -5.24 35.07
N ALA A 399 -34.28 -5.57 36.36
CA ALA A 399 -35.09 -6.68 36.91
C ALA A 399 -36.58 -6.58 36.56
N GLU A 400 -37.05 -5.38 36.22
CA GLU A 400 -38.42 -5.12 35.80
C GLU A 400 -38.68 -5.64 34.36
N LEU A 401 -37.67 -5.57 33.50
CA LEU A 401 -37.75 -6.09 32.13
C LEU A 401 -37.82 -7.63 32.14
N ILE A 402 -37.02 -8.29 32.99
CA ILE A 402 -37.06 -9.76 33.14
C ILE A 402 -38.45 -10.21 33.66
N ARG A 403 -39.02 -9.48 34.63
CA ARG A 403 -40.33 -9.81 35.18
C ARG A 403 -41.44 -9.66 34.15
N LYS A 404 -41.44 -8.62 33.33
CA LYS A 404 -42.39 -8.41 32.23
C LYS A 404 -42.28 -9.50 31.14
N LEU A 405 -41.10 -9.99 30.86
CA LEU A 405 -40.88 -11.08 29.91
C LEU A 405 -41.38 -12.43 30.47
N GLU A 406 -41.22 -12.67 31.76
CA GLU A 406 -41.76 -13.88 32.42
C GLU A 406 -43.31 -13.86 32.49
N GLU A 407 -43.89 -12.68 32.69
CA GLU A 407 -45.35 -12.51 32.64
C GLU A 407 -45.90 -12.75 31.23
N PHE A 408 -45.24 -12.21 30.21
CA PHE A 408 -45.59 -12.40 28.79
C PHE A 408 -45.47 -13.90 28.35
N ARG A 409 -44.43 -14.58 28.84
CA ARG A 409 -44.20 -16.02 28.58
C ARG A 409 -45.30 -16.87 29.25
N ARG A 410 -45.76 -16.49 30.43
CA ARG A 410 -46.89 -17.17 31.13
C ARG A 410 -48.21 -16.97 30.41
N GLU A 411 -48.50 -15.80 29.90
CA GLU A 411 -49.73 -15.53 29.14
C GLU A 411 -49.78 -16.30 27.80
N ARG A 412 -48.64 -16.51 27.12
CA ARG A 412 -48.59 -17.26 25.85
C ARG A 412 -48.54 -18.77 26.00
N LEU A 413 -48.05 -19.29 27.11
CA LEU A 413 -47.93 -20.74 27.38
C LEU A 413 -49.09 -21.26 28.26
N GLY A 414 -49.96 -20.39 28.71
CA GLY A 414 -51.06 -20.74 29.63
C GLY A 414 -52.34 -21.27 29.02
N ASP A 415 -52.52 -21.24 27.70
CA ASP A 415 -53.78 -21.69 27.05
C ASP A 415 -53.66 -22.98 26.22
N GLY A 416 -52.73 -23.85 26.60
CA GLY A 416 -52.53 -25.11 25.87
C GLY A 416 -52.35 -26.35 26.73
N GLU A 417 -53.21 -26.54 27.78
CA GLU A 417 -53.45 -27.87 28.34
C GLU A 417 -54.68 -27.79 29.27
N ALA A 418 -55.83 -28.23 28.76
CA ALA A 418 -56.92 -28.90 29.48
C ALA A 418 -57.69 -29.79 28.50
#